data_83f7f767546788e813adda6e35ba1955
#
_entry.id   83f7f767546788e813adda6e35ba1955
#
_cell.length_a   1.000
_cell.length_b   1.000
_cell.length_c   1.000
_cell.angle_alpha   90.00
_cell.angle_beta   90.00
_cell.angle_gamma   90.00
#
_symmetry.space_group_name_H-M   'P 1'
#
loop_
_entity.id
_entity.type
_entity.pdbx_description
1 polymer ?
#
loop_
_entity_poly.entity_id
_entity_poly.type
_entity_poly.pdbx_seq_one_letter_code
_entity_poly.pdbx_strand_id
1 'polypeptide(L)'
;MHDVLSLFKRNINQLFGITVDILNVGRSLQQLSLSMQILANNGVVQAAKIAGGKGRPMLALVEILNNTPKEIRPEVEALEHLCAGLARVTAHSSNIVWRYHQLIASLLSSMAHGEQSSAAKSLNTLSHLRFTTAADVTQLMQ
;
A
#
# COMPACT_ATOMS: atom_id res chain seq x y z
N MET A 1 16.89 21.82 -10.78
CA MET A 1 16.19 20.61 -11.30
C MET A 1 16.61 19.31 -10.61
N HIS A 2 17.88 19.18 -10.21
CA HIS A 2 18.38 18.01 -9.45
C HIS A 2 17.69 17.86 -8.09
N ASP A 3 17.38 18.97 -7.40
CA ASP A 3 16.75 18.98 -6.07
C ASP A 3 15.30 18.46 -6.05
N VAL A 4 14.51 18.81 -7.08
CA VAL A 4 13.10 18.36 -7.15
C VAL A 4 13.01 16.84 -7.36
N LEU A 5 13.87 16.28 -8.19
CA LEU A 5 13.92 14.85 -8.46
C LEU A 5 14.38 14.06 -7.23
N SER A 6 15.38 14.58 -6.51
CA SER A 6 15.86 13.97 -5.27
C SER A 6 14.80 13.98 -4.17
N LEU A 7 14.07 15.11 -4.04
CA LEU A 7 12.94 15.23 -3.13
C LEU A 7 11.82 14.25 -3.47
N PHE A 8 11.45 14.17 -4.75
CA PHE A 8 10.44 13.23 -5.23
C PHE A 8 10.82 11.78 -4.90
N LYS A 9 12.06 11.37 -5.25
CA LYS A 9 12.57 10.02 -4.96
C LYS A 9 12.54 9.71 -3.46
N ARG A 10 12.90 10.67 -2.62
CA ARG A 10 12.83 10.53 -1.16
C ARG A 10 11.39 10.30 -0.69
N ASN A 11 10.44 11.11 -1.19
CA ASN A 11 9.04 10.99 -0.81
C ASN A 11 8.44 9.63 -1.26
N ILE A 12 8.76 9.17 -2.46
CA ILE A 12 8.37 7.83 -2.95
C ILE A 12 8.90 6.73 -2.04
N ASN A 13 10.18 6.80 -1.67
CA ASN A 13 10.78 5.79 -0.77
C ASN A 13 10.13 5.82 0.62
N GLN A 14 9.79 7.00 1.14
CA GLN A 14 9.05 7.15 2.40
C GLN A 14 7.65 6.53 2.32
N LEU A 15 6.91 6.76 1.23
CA LEU A 15 5.59 6.15 1.02
C LEU A 15 5.68 4.63 0.96
N PHE A 16 6.67 4.06 0.26
CA PHE A 16 6.91 2.62 0.26
C PHE A 16 7.23 2.09 1.66
N GLY A 17 8.09 2.80 2.43
CA GLY A 17 8.39 2.44 3.81
C GLY A 17 7.14 2.39 4.67
N ILE A 18 6.33 3.45 4.66
CA ILE A 18 5.05 3.51 5.39
C ILE A 18 4.11 2.39 4.98
N THR A 19 4.00 2.10 3.67
CA THR A 19 3.15 1.01 3.17
C THR A 19 3.60 -0.35 3.71
N VAL A 20 4.90 -0.62 3.76
CA VAL A 20 5.47 -1.86 4.34
C VAL A 20 5.19 -1.94 5.83
N ASP A 21 5.34 -0.84 6.56
CA ASP A 21 5.07 -0.79 8.01
C ASP A 21 3.58 -1.09 8.30
N ILE A 22 2.66 -0.51 7.53
CA ILE A 22 1.22 -0.77 7.66
C ILE A 22 0.92 -2.25 7.38
N LEU A 23 1.50 -2.86 6.35
CA LEU A 23 1.32 -4.28 6.05
C LEU A 23 1.86 -5.18 7.18
N ASN A 24 2.97 -4.80 7.81
CA ASN A 24 3.50 -5.53 8.96
C ASN A 24 2.58 -5.45 10.17
N VAL A 25 1.97 -4.29 10.42
CA VAL A 25 0.92 -4.13 11.45
C VAL A 25 -0.28 -5.02 11.15
N GLY A 26 -0.76 -5.06 9.89
CA GLY A 26 -1.84 -5.94 9.46
C GLY A 26 -1.54 -7.41 9.75
N ARG A 27 -0.34 -7.90 9.40
CA ARG A 27 0.10 -9.27 9.72
C ARG A 27 0.13 -9.55 11.23
N SER A 28 0.60 -8.59 12.02
CA SER A 28 0.62 -8.72 13.49
C SER A 28 -0.79 -8.82 14.05
N LEU A 29 -1.75 -8.07 13.51
CA LEU A 29 -3.17 -8.15 13.88
C LEU A 29 -3.78 -9.51 13.50
N GLN A 30 -3.43 -10.08 12.34
CA GLN A 30 -3.86 -11.42 11.95
C GLN A 30 -3.31 -12.49 12.89
N GLN A 31 -2.04 -12.41 13.29
CA GLN A 31 -1.44 -13.33 14.25
C GLN A 31 -2.09 -13.22 15.63
N LEU A 32 -2.37 -12.00 16.09
CA LEU A 32 -3.11 -11.76 17.33
C LEU A 32 -4.51 -12.38 17.25
N SER A 33 -5.21 -12.17 16.14
CA SER A 33 -6.54 -12.74 15.88
C SER A 33 -6.54 -14.27 15.99
N LEU A 34 -5.55 -14.94 15.40
CA LEU A 34 -5.38 -16.39 15.53
C LEU A 34 -5.11 -16.83 16.98
N SER A 35 -4.26 -16.10 17.69
CA SER A 35 -3.95 -16.36 19.09
C SER A 35 -5.21 -16.21 19.98
N MET A 36 -6.04 -15.21 19.71
CA MET A 36 -7.32 -15.01 20.40
C MET A 36 -8.29 -16.17 20.17
N GLN A 37 -8.37 -16.69 18.93
CA GLN A 37 -9.21 -17.86 18.62
C GLN A 37 -8.74 -19.12 19.36
N ILE A 38 -7.43 -19.36 19.42
CA ILE A 38 -6.85 -20.49 20.17
C ILE A 38 -7.18 -20.34 21.66
N LEU A 39 -7.02 -19.14 22.22
CA LEU A 39 -7.31 -18.86 23.62
C LEU A 39 -8.80 -19.02 23.91
N ALA A 40 -9.68 -18.58 23.02
CA ALA A 40 -11.12 -18.77 23.14
C ALA A 40 -11.48 -20.26 23.17
N ASN A 41 -10.97 -21.05 22.24
CA ASN A 41 -11.21 -22.50 22.19
C ASN A 41 -10.74 -23.19 23.48
N ASN A 42 -9.56 -22.84 23.98
CA ASN A 42 -9.06 -23.35 25.26
C ASN A 42 -9.95 -22.91 26.43
N GLY A 43 -10.44 -21.68 26.39
CA GLY A 43 -11.37 -21.12 27.38
C GLY A 43 -12.71 -21.88 27.45
N VAL A 44 -13.28 -22.27 26.28
CA VAL A 44 -14.49 -23.11 26.23
C VAL A 44 -14.25 -24.43 26.96
N VAL A 45 -13.14 -25.09 26.67
CA VAL A 45 -12.79 -26.39 27.29
C VAL A 45 -12.63 -26.26 28.81
N GLN A 46 -12.01 -25.17 29.27
CA GLN A 46 -11.83 -24.94 30.71
C GLN A 46 -13.14 -24.56 31.38
N ALA A 47 -13.98 -23.72 30.75
CA ALA A 47 -15.30 -23.36 31.29
C ALA A 47 -16.20 -24.59 31.45
N ALA A 48 -16.14 -25.54 30.52
CA ALA A 48 -16.90 -26.77 30.58
C ALA A 48 -16.48 -27.69 31.74
N LYS A 49 -15.22 -27.62 32.21
CA LYS A 49 -14.70 -28.36 33.35
C LYS A 49 -15.10 -27.78 34.71
N ILE A 50 -15.58 -26.54 34.74
CA ILE A 50 -15.96 -25.85 35.97
C ILE A 50 -17.42 -26.18 36.28
N ALA A 51 -17.65 -26.96 37.32
CA ALA A 51 -18.99 -27.36 37.76
C ALA A 51 -19.77 -26.20 38.40
N GLY A 52 -21.11 -26.28 38.36
CA GLY A 52 -22.00 -25.45 39.18
C GLY A 52 -22.21 -24.01 38.68
N GLY A 53 -22.12 -23.75 37.38
CA GLY A 53 -22.45 -22.44 36.80
C GLY A 53 -21.38 -21.34 37.00
N LYS A 54 -20.30 -21.64 37.68
CA LYS A 54 -19.16 -20.73 37.90
C LYS A 54 -18.34 -20.46 36.60
N GLY A 55 -18.58 -21.23 35.54
CA GLY A 55 -17.97 -21.02 34.21
C GLY A 55 -18.57 -19.87 33.38
N ARG A 56 -19.72 -19.28 33.79
CA ARG A 56 -20.37 -18.20 33.02
C ARG A 56 -19.50 -16.98 32.71
N PRO A 57 -18.73 -16.42 33.66
CA PRO A 57 -17.87 -15.29 33.35
C PRO A 57 -16.79 -15.64 32.31
N MET A 58 -16.30 -16.89 32.33
CA MET A 58 -15.32 -17.39 31.40
C MET A 58 -15.90 -17.54 29.98
N LEU A 59 -17.15 -17.97 29.88
CA LEU A 59 -17.88 -18.04 28.59
C LEU A 59 -18.08 -16.66 27.98
N ALA A 60 -18.42 -15.64 28.78
CA ALA A 60 -18.52 -14.26 28.29
C ALA A 60 -17.18 -13.74 27.74
N LEU A 61 -16.07 -14.03 28.43
CA LEU A 61 -14.73 -13.70 27.92
C LEU A 61 -14.42 -14.44 26.62
N VAL A 62 -14.77 -15.71 26.53
CA VAL A 62 -14.61 -16.52 25.31
C VAL A 62 -15.40 -15.94 24.14
N GLU A 63 -16.63 -15.46 24.40
CA GLU A 63 -17.45 -14.80 23.38
C GLU A 63 -16.78 -13.55 22.82
N ILE A 64 -16.21 -12.70 23.66
CA ILE A 64 -15.44 -11.51 23.25
C ILE A 64 -14.23 -11.94 22.44
N LEU A 65 -13.46 -12.95 22.91
CA LEU A 65 -12.27 -13.46 22.21
C LEU A 65 -12.60 -14.08 20.85
N ASN A 66 -13.78 -14.61 20.65
CA ASN A 66 -14.24 -15.16 19.37
C ASN A 66 -14.79 -14.08 18.42
N ASN A 67 -15.37 -13.01 18.93
CA ASN A 67 -16.01 -11.99 18.10
C ASN A 67 -15.00 -10.93 17.64
N THR A 68 -14.09 -10.50 18.51
CA THR A 68 -13.05 -9.51 18.15
C THR A 68 -12.27 -9.89 16.89
N PRO A 69 -11.78 -11.13 16.67
CA PRO A 69 -11.13 -11.53 15.41
C PRO A 69 -12.02 -11.37 14.16
N LYS A 70 -13.33 -11.60 14.29
CA LYS A 70 -14.26 -11.48 13.17
C LYS A 70 -14.48 -10.02 12.77
N GLU A 71 -14.42 -9.12 13.74
CA GLU A 71 -14.53 -7.67 13.51
C GLU A 71 -13.23 -7.09 12.93
N ILE A 72 -12.07 -7.55 13.41
CA ILE A 72 -10.75 -7.06 12.95
C ILE A 72 -10.43 -7.53 11.53
N ARG A 73 -10.82 -8.75 11.14
CA ARG A 73 -10.44 -9.34 9.85
C ARG A 73 -10.82 -8.48 8.65
N PRO A 74 -12.07 -8.01 8.48
CA PRO A 74 -12.44 -7.19 7.31
C PRO A 74 -11.68 -5.87 7.27
N GLU A 75 -11.36 -5.28 8.41
CA GLU A 75 -10.59 -4.04 8.49
C GLU A 75 -9.12 -4.25 8.04
N VAL A 76 -8.53 -5.39 8.43
CA VAL A 76 -7.18 -5.75 7.98
C VAL A 76 -7.16 -6.03 6.48
N GLU A 77 -8.15 -6.76 5.94
CA GLU A 77 -8.27 -7.04 4.50
C GLU A 77 -8.46 -5.75 3.69
N ALA A 78 -9.29 -4.81 4.18
CA ALA A 78 -9.45 -3.50 3.58
C ALA A 78 -8.15 -2.69 3.59
N LEU A 79 -7.40 -2.73 4.69
CA LEU A 79 -6.11 -2.07 4.83
C LEU A 79 -5.08 -2.65 3.85
N GLU A 80 -4.99 -3.97 3.71
CA GLU A 80 -4.12 -4.65 2.75
C GLU A 80 -4.45 -4.24 1.30
N HIS A 81 -5.74 -4.15 0.97
CA HIS A 81 -6.19 -3.72 -0.35
C HIS A 81 -5.80 -2.26 -0.64
N LEU A 82 -5.99 -1.35 0.32
CA LEU A 82 -5.56 0.04 0.21
C LEU A 82 -4.03 0.16 0.05
N CYS A 83 -3.26 -0.60 0.81
CA CYS A 83 -1.80 -0.63 0.69
C CYS A 83 -1.34 -1.14 -0.68
N ALA A 84 -1.99 -2.17 -1.23
CA ALA A 84 -1.71 -2.67 -2.57
C ALA A 84 -2.04 -1.62 -3.65
N GLY A 85 -3.14 -0.87 -3.48
CA GLY A 85 -3.51 0.26 -4.32
C GLY A 85 -2.46 1.37 -4.28
N LEU A 86 -2.07 1.79 -3.08
CA LEU A 86 -1.05 2.82 -2.86
C LEU A 86 0.30 2.41 -3.47
N ALA A 87 0.73 1.17 -3.30
CA ALA A 87 1.96 0.66 -3.88
C ALA A 87 1.93 0.72 -5.41
N ARG A 88 0.81 0.35 -6.04
CA ARG A 88 0.64 0.44 -7.50
C ARG A 88 0.72 1.88 -8.00
N VAL A 89 -0.03 2.80 -7.38
CA VAL A 89 -0.01 4.23 -7.74
C VAL A 89 1.39 4.82 -7.57
N THR A 90 2.07 4.49 -6.48
CA THR A 90 3.42 4.95 -6.19
C THR A 90 4.43 4.45 -7.21
N ALA A 91 4.37 3.16 -7.58
CA ALA A 91 5.23 2.57 -8.61
C ALA A 91 4.97 3.18 -9.99
N HIS A 92 3.71 3.39 -10.35
CA HIS A 92 3.32 4.04 -11.60
C HIS A 92 3.83 5.48 -11.68
N SER A 93 3.62 6.27 -10.62
CA SER A 93 4.12 7.65 -10.53
C SER A 93 5.65 7.73 -10.63
N SER A 94 6.36 6.80 -9.99
CA SER A 94 7.81 6.69 -10.08
C SER A 94 8.28 6.44 -11.52
N ASN A 95 7.62 5.51 -12.23
CA ASN A 95 7.92 5.20 -13.62
C ASN A 95 7.69 6.42 -14.55
N ILE A 96 6.58 7.12 -14.37
CA ILE A 96 6.27 8.34 -15.12
C ILE A 96 7.36 9.39 -14.93
N VAL A 97 7.71 9.71 -13.69
CA VAL A 97 8.74 10.72 -13.38
C VAL A 97 10.09 10.31 -13.97
N TRP A 98 10.45 9.02 -13.89
CA TRP A 98 11.67 8.51 -14.51
C TRP A 98 11.68 8.71 -16.03
N ARG A 99 10.56 8.40 -16.72
CA ARG A 99 10.41 8.62 -18.18
C ARG A 99 10.52 10.10 -18.54
N TYR A 100 9.87 10.99 -17.79
CA TYR A 100 9.99 12.44 -18.00
C TYR A 100 11.44 12.90 -17.86
N HIS A 101 12.14 12.41 -16.84
CA HIS A 101 13.55 12.74 -16.63
C HIS A 101 14.43 12.32 -17.82
N GLN A 102 14.24 11.10 -18.34
CA GLN A 102 14.95 10.59 -19.49
C GLN A 102 14.69 11.43 -20.75
N LEU A 103 13.43 11.80 -20.97
CA LEU A 103 13.05 12.62 -22.13
C LEU A 103 13.64 14.04 -22.04
N ILE A 104 13.62 14.65 -20.86
CA ILE A 104 14.23 15.96 -20.66
C ILE A 104 15.75 15.89 -20.86
N ALA A 105 16.40 14.87 -20.33
CA ALA A 105 17.83 14.66 -20.54
C ALA A 105 18.18 14.48 -22.02
N SER A 106 17.38 13.71 -22.76
CA SER A 106 17.51 13.52 -24.21
C SER A 106 17.32 14.84 -24.98
N LEU A 107 16.30 15.62 -24.61
CA LEU A 107 16.04 16.95 -25.20
C LEU A 107 17.24 17.89 -25.00
N LEU A 108 17.74 17.99 -23.77
CA LEU A 108 18.88 18.85 -23.47
C LEU A 108 20.14 18.43 -24.25
N SER A 109 20.38 17.12 -24.36
CA SER A 109 21.48 16.58 -25.15
C SER A 109 21.33 16.91 -26.63
N SER A 110 20.15 16.71 -27.22
CA SER A 110 19.86 17.04 -28.63
C SER A 110 20.00 18.53 -28.94
N MET A 111 19.57 19.38 -28.05
CA MET A 111 19.75 20.83 -28.17
C MET A 111 21.22 21.22 -28.12
N ALA A 112 22.02 20.60 -27.24
CA ALA A 112 23.45 20.85 -27.13
C ALA A 112 24.25 20.43 -28.39
N HIS A 113 23.75 19.43 -29.13
CA HIS A 113 24.38 18.93 -30.37
C HIS A 113 23.77 19.53 -31.65
N GLY A 114 22.81 20.46 -31.55
CA GLY A 114 22.19 21.12 -32.69
C GLY A 114 21.26 20.24 -33.54
N GLU A 115 20.85 19.07 -33.00
CA GLU A 115 19.96 18.13 -33.68
C GLU A 115 18.47 18.50 -33.54
N GLN A 116 18.01 19.45 -34.35
CA GLN A 116 16.59 19.90 -34.31
C GLN A 116 15.56 18.80 -34.53
N SER A 117 15.86 17.79 -35.37
CA SER A 117 14.93 16.67 -35.65
C SER A 117 14.74 15.76 -34.44
N SER A 118 15.77 15.51 -33.66
CA SER A 118 15.72 14.70 -32.45
C SER A 118 14.99 15.41 -31.31
N ALA A 119 15.20 16.73 -31.16
CA ALA A 119 14.50 17.56 -30.20
C ALA A 119 12.96 17.61 -30.48
N ALA A 120 12.55 17.73 -31.75
CA ALA A 120 11.15 17.72 -32.14
C ALA A 120 10.45 16.38 -31.82
N LYS A 121 11.12 15.23 -32.05
CA LYS A 121 10.61 13.91 -31.67
C LYS A 121 10.44 13.76 -30.18
N SER A 122 11.39 14.22 -29.38
CA SER A 122 11.33 14.15 -27.91
C SER A 122 10.24 15.06 -27.34
N LEU A 123 9.99 16.22 -27.92
CA LEU A 123 8.86 17.11 -27.56
C LEU A 123 7.51 16.47 -27.86
N ASN A 124 7.36 15.81 -29.01
CA ASN A 124 6.13 15.13 -29.37
C ASN A 124 5.86 13.94 -28.41
N THR A 125 6.88 13.20 -28.03
CA THR A 125 6.77 12.12 -27.04
C THR A 125 6.40 12.63 -25.65
N LEU A 126 6.91 13.79 -25.23
CA LEU A 126 6.54 14.45 -23.96
C LEU A 126 5.06 14.87 -23.96
N SER A 127 4.57 15.43 -25.05
CA SER A 127 3.15 15.82 -25.18
C SER A 127 2.24 14.57 -25.11
N HIS A 128 2.61 13.48 -25.76
CA HIS A 128 1.86 12.22 -25.71
C HIS A 128 1.83 11.60 -24.30
N LEU A 129 2.96 11.60 -23.60
CA LEU A 129 3.05 11.12 -22.22
C LEU A 129 2.16 11.94 -21.27
N ARG A 130 2.04 13.24 -21.47
CA ARG A 130 1.17 14.10 -20.67
C ARG A 130 -0.31 13.70 -20.77
N PHE A 131 -0.78 13.32 -21.95
CA PHE A 131 -2.16 12.91 -22.17
C PHE A 131 -2.45 11.51 -21.60
N THR A 132 -1.55 10.54 -21.80
CA THR A 132 -1.72 9.18 -21.28
C THR A 132 -1.68 9.17 -19.73
N THR A 133 -0.78 9.94 -19.12
CA THR A 133 -0.66 10.04 -17.66
C THR A 133 -1.92 10.56 -17.00
N ALA A 134 -2.58 11.58 -17.59
CA ALA A 134 -3.82 12.12 -17.04
C ALA A 134 -4.97 11.09 -17.09
N ALA A 135 -5.06 10.31 -18.16
CA ALA A 135 -6.05 9.23 -18.30
C ALA A 135 -5.79 8.08 -17.32
N ASP A 136 -4.52 7.66 -17.20
CA ASP A 136 -4.12 6.55 -16.33
C ASP A 136 -4.35 6.86 -14.83
N VAL A 137 -4.04 8.09 -14.39
CA VAL A 137 -4.30 8.51 -12.98
C VAL A 137 -5.80 8.52 -12.70
N THR A 138 -6.63 8.97 -13.65
CA THR A 138 -8.09 8.96 -13.47
C THR A 138 -8.64 7.53 -13.36
N GLN A 139 -8.09 6.59 -14.10
CA GLN A 139 -8.50 5.18 -14.11
C GLN A 139 -8.03 4.42 -12.84
N LEU A 140 -6.94 4.86 -12.22
CA LEU A 140 -6.41 4.27 -10.96
C LEU A 140 -7.15 4.75 -9.71
N MET A 141 -7.92 5.85 -9.82
CA MET A 141 -8.72 6.41 -8.72
C MET A 141 -10.19 5.93 -8.72
N GLN A 142 -10.60 5.16 -9.71
CA GLN A 142 -11.91 4.47 -9.79
C GLN A 142 -11.80 3.04 -9.25
#